data_4505bcad24965b53caa82d4a6e2c58dc
#
_entry.id   4505bcad24965b53caa82d4a6e2c58dc
#
_cell.length_a   1.000
_cell.length_b   1.000
_cell.length_c   1.000
_cell.angle_alpha   90.00
_cell.angle_beta   90.00
_cell.angle_gamma   90.00
#
_symmetry.space_group_name_H-M   'P 1'
#
loop_
_entity.id
_entity.type
_entity.pdbx_description
1 polymer ?
#
loop_
_entity_poly.entity_id
_entity_poly.type
_entity_poly.pdbx_seq_one_letter_code
_entity_poly.pdbx_strand_id
1 'polypeptide(L)'
;MLRSLFVLSALVFTTSQASLAQVAAPSIAARSWLLLDATTGQVLAAQEPDARIEPASLTKVMTAYLAFNALKEKRLAPDQRPPVSQAAYKAIGSRMFVDPLKPASVEELLNGMIVQSGNDASIILAEALAGSEETFAQQMNREAQRIGLRNTQFRNATGLPDPEHYTTARDLATLAARLIADHPDYYPLYSRREYTYNNIRQPNRNRLLAIDPSVDGMKTGHTEAAGYCLIASAHRKQPGLDGERRLISVVIGTGSEAARAIESQKLLNYGFQNFDAVRVYAKDQPAGQYEVWKGKAATVAGGFDRELVVTVPRGQSDKVKAEIERVQPLVAPIAQGQRIGTLRVRVDDKLLLERPLVALGAVEPAGWFGRTWDGLRLMLAK
;
A
#
# COMPACT_ATOMS: atom_id res chain seq x y z
N MET A 1 78.41 -9.65 14.00
CA MET A 1 77.28 -9.46 13.05
C MET A 1 75.99 -9.83 13.78
N LEU A 2 75.34 -8.86 14.42
CA LEU A 2 74.07 -9.07 15.11
C LEU A 2 72.93 -8.66 14.16
N ARG A 3 72.01 -9.56 13.80
CA ARG A 3 70.78 -9.28 13.06
C ARG A 3 69.65 -9.06 14.05
N SER A 4 69.17 -7.82 14.17
CA SER A 4 67.98 -7.45 14.93
C SER A 4 66.71 -7.84 14.13
N LEU A 5 65.89 -8.72 14.70
CA LEU A 5 64.53 -9.04 14.21
C LEU A 5 63.56 -7.98 14.74
N PHE A 6 62.98 -7.16 13.86
CA PHE A 6 61.80 -6.33 14.17
C PHE A 6 60.54 -7.20 14.02
N VAL A 7 59.84 -7.45 15.10
CA VAL A 7 58.53 -8.06 15.09
C VAL A 7 57.52 -6.94 15.01
N LEU A 8 56.82 -6.84 13.84
CA LEU A 8 55.71 -5.90 13.60
C LEU A 8 54.44 -6.53 14.09
N SER A 9 53.95 -6.10 15.28
CA SER A 9 52.62 -6.50 15.80
C SER A 9 51.54 -5.73 15.04
N ALA A 10 50.83 -6.41 14.17
CA ALA A 10 49.62 -5.87 13.53
C ALA A 10 48.45 -5.90 14.52
N LEU A 11 48.03 -4.76 15.03
CA LEU A 11 46.76 -4.60 15.76
C LEU A 11 45.60 -4.76 14.77
N VAL A 12 44.89 -5.89 14.84
CA VAL A 12 43.62 -6.11 14.12
C VAL A 12 42.53 -5.42 14.92
N PHE A 13 42.11 -4.24 14.46
CA PHE A 13 40.88 -3.61 14.92
C PHE A 13 39.68 -4.40 14.38
N THR A 14 39.08 -5.26 15.20
CA THR A 14 37.77 -5.83 14.93
C THR A 14 36.73 -4.72 15.15
N THR A 15 36.29 -4.11 14.09
CA THR A 15 35.08 -3.24 14.11
C THR A 15 33.88 -4.14 14.38
N SER A 16 33.39 -4.12 15.62
CA SER A 16 32.12 -4.73 16.00
C SER A 16 31.02 -3.94 15.26
N GLN A 17 30.54 -4.46 14.14
CA GLN A 17 29.31 -3.95 13.52
C GLN A 17 28.19 -4.30 14.50
N ALA A 18 27.67 -3.32 15.21
CA ALA A 18 26.45 -3.42 15.98
C ALA A 18 25.31 -3.71 14.98
N SER A 19 25.00 -5.00 14.79
CA SER A 19 23.82 -5.42 14.04
C SER A 19 22.62 -4.90 14.81
N LEU A 20 21.84 -3.99 14.19
CA LEU A 20 20.51 -3.65 14.70
C LEU A 20 19.81 -4.96 15.05
N ALA A 21 19.33 -5.09 16.28
CA ALA A 21 18.52 -6.23 16.67
C ALA A 21 17.30 -6.31 15.74
N GLN A 22 17.46 -7.08 14.68
CA GLN A 22 16.39 -7.31 13.72
C GLN A 22 15.33 -8.10 14.45
N VAL A 23 14.14 -7.52 14.60
CA VAL A 23 13.00 -8.23 15.22
C VAL A 23 12.79 -9.50 14.41
N ALA A 24 12.97 -10.67 15.05
CA ALA A 24 12.84 -11.94 14.36
C ALA A 24 11.44 -12.08 13.76
N ALA A 25 11.36 -12.41 12.47
CA ALA A 25 10.09 -12.64 11.80
C ALA A 25 9.36 -13.83 12.45
N PRO A 26 8.02 -13.78 12.56
CA PRO A 26 7.26 -14.89 13.11
C PRO A 26 7.32 -16.10 12.17
N SER A 27 7.27 -17.30 12.71
CA SER A 27 7.06 -18.50 11.91
C SER A 27 5.60 -18.55 11.44
N ILE A 28 5.37 -18.42 10.14
CA ILE A 28 4.05 -18.43 9.48
C ILE A 28 3.94 -19.71 8.65
N ALA A 29 2.91 -20.51 8.91
CA ALA A 29 2.67 -21.76 8.19
C ALA A 29 1.98 -21.50 6.85
N ALA A 30 2.70 -20.86 5.91
CA ALA A 30 2.24 -20.49 4.58
C ALA A 30 3.41 -20.58 3.59
N ARG A 31 3.11 -20.77 2.29
CA ARG A 31 4.14 -20.82 1.24
C ARG A 31 4.77 -19.46 0.97
N SER A 32 3.96 -18.43 0.93
CA SER A 32 4.38 -17.05 0.69
C SER A 32 3.56 -16.12 1.57
N TRP A 33 4.21 -15.09 2.11
CA TRP A 33 3.50 -14.10 2.90
C TRP A 33 4.26 -12.77 2.97
N LEU A 34 3.53 -11.71 3.26
CA LEU A 34 4.07 -10.37 3.43
C LEU A 34 3.22 -9.58 4.44
N LEU A 35 3.88 -8.82 5.31
CA LEU A 35 3.28 -7.81 6.17
C LEU A 35 3.71 -6.42 5.72
N LEU A 36 2.74 -5.61 5.29
CA LEU A 36 2.92 -4.22 4.89
C LEU A 36 2.35 -3.30 5.97
N ASP A 37 3.12 -2.31 6.37
CA ASP A 37 2.58 -1.13 7.04
C ASP A 37 2.06 -0.17 5.97
N ALA A 38 0.74 -0.13 5.80
CA ALA A 38 0.11 0.70 4.77
C ALA A 38 0.17 2.20 5.10
N THR A 39 0.35 2.55 6.38
CA THR A 39 0.53 3.95 6.82
C THR A 39 1.86 4.52 6.33
N THR A 40 2.91 3.72 6.31
CA THR A 40 4.27 4.16 5.95
C THR A 40 4.74 3.65 4.57
N GLY A 41 4.10 2.60 4.04
CA GLY A 41 4.52 1.89 2.85
C GLY A 41 5.68 0.91 3.07
N GLN A 42 6.08 0.66 4.32
CA GLN A 42 7.22 -0.21 4.64
C GLN A 42 6.79 -1.68 4.78
N VAL A 43 7.55 -2.58 4.16
CA VAL A 43 7.43 -4.02 4.39
C VAL A 43 8.12 -4.35 5.70
N LEU A 44 7.38 -4.87 6.68
CA LEU A 44 7.89 -5.18 8.02
C LEU A 44 8.51 -6.57 8.11
N ALA A 45 7.91 -7.52 7.42
CA ALA A 45 8.41 -8.88 7.31
C ALA A 45 7.81 -9.56 6.08
N ALA A 46 8.53 -10.52 5.51
CA ALA A 46 8.07 -11.28 4.35
C ALA A 46 8.84 -12.61 4.24
N GLN A 47 8.21 -13.57 3.57
CA GLN A 47 8.83 -14.81 3.10
C GLN A 47 8.34 -15.09 1.68
N GLU A 48 9.26 -15.31 0.75
CA GLU A 48 8.97 -15.55 -0.67
C GLU A 48 7.96 -14.54 -1.27
N PRO A 49 8.07 -13.21 -0.98
CA PRO A 49 7.04 -12.24 -1.32
C PRO A 49 6.87 -12.03 -2.82
N ASP A 50 7.86 -12.40 -3.62
CA ASP A 50 7.92 -12.23 -5.07
C ASP A 50 7.73 -13.55 -5.84
N ALA A 51 7.50 -14.67 -5.13
CA ALA A 51 7.15 -15.95 -5.74
C ALA A 51 5.81 -15.84 -6.48
N ARG A 52 5.78 -16.29 -7.74
CA ARG A 52 4.55 -16.34 -8.54
C ARG A 52 3.62 -17.44 -8.03
N ILE A 53 2.37 -17.06 -7.83
CA ILE A 53 1.31 -17.96 -7.34
C ILE A 53 0.02 -17.70 -8.12
N GLU A 54 -0.88 -18.68 -8.13
CA GLU A 54 -2.26 -18.45 -8.57
C GLU A 54 -2.96 -17.53 -7.58
N PRO A 55 -3.58 -16.41 -8.03
CA PRO A 55 -4.25 -15.49 -7.12
C PRO A 55 -5.55 -16.06 -6.54
N ALA A 56 -6.15 -17.06 -7.17
CA ALA A 56 -7.49 -17.49 -6.84
C ALA A 56 -8.44 -16.28 -6.75
N SER A 57 -9.45 -16.31 -5.87
CA SER A 57 -10.38 -15.19 -5.70
C SER A 57 -9.78 -13.90 -5.11
N LEU A 58 -8.48 -13.83 -4.82
CA LEU A 58 -7.82 -12.56 -4.51
C LEU A 58 -7.82 -11.62 -5.74
N THR A 59 -7.92 -12.19 -6.94
CA THR A 59 -8.16 -11.47 -8.22
C THR A 59 -9.30 -10.45 -8.11
N LYS A 60 -10.35 -10.76 -7.36
CA LYS A 60 -11.54 -9.91 -7.21
C LYS A 60 -11.25 -8.57 -6.51
N VAL A 61 -10.09 -8.42 -5.90
CA VAL A 61 -9.64 -7.12 -5.40
C VAL A 61 -9.38 -6.17 -6.57
N MET A 62 -8.79 -6.65 -7.68
CA MET A 62 -8.62 -5.86 -8.90
C MET A 62 -9.96 -5.64 -9.62
N THR A 63 -10.84 -6.63 -9.64
CA THR A 63 -12.18 -6.50 -10.21
C THR A 63 -12.98 -5.40 -9.48
N ALA A 64 -12.93 -5.39 -8.14
CA ALA A 64 -13.56 -4.34 -7.34
C ALA A 64 -12.88 -2.97 -7.56
N TYR A 65 -11.57 -2.92 -7.65
CA TYR A 65 -10.82 -1.69 -7.90
C TYR A 65 -11.28 -0.99 -9.19
N LEU A 66 -11.41 -1.74 -10.30
CA LEU A 66 -11.89 -1.21 -11.56
C LEU A 66 -13.38 -0.81 -11.51
N ALA A 67 -14.20 -1.58 -10.79
CA ALA A 67 -15.61 -1.23 -10.60
C ALA A 67 -15.75 0.05 -9.76
N PHE A 68 -14.95 0.24 -8.73
CA PHE A 68 -14.92 1.47 -7.93
C PHE A 68 -14.39 2.67 -8.74
N ASN A 69 -13.37 2.49 -9.59
CA ASN A 69 -12.96 3.52 -10.54
C ASN A 69 -14.15 3.96 -11.42
N ALA A 70 -14.89 3.00 -11.99
CA ALA A 70 -16.02 3.29 -12.87
C ALA A 70 -17.17 3.99 -12.15
N LEU A 71 -17.46 3.64 -10.89
CA LEU A 71 -18.44 4.34 -10.07
C LEU A 71 -18.00 5.79 -9.78
N LYS A 72 -16.74 6.00 -9.41
CA LYS A 72 -16.16 7.33 -9.15
C LYS A 72 -16.18 8.21 -10.40
N GLU A 73 -15.93 7.61 -11.58
CA GLU A 73 -15.96 8.26 -12.88
C GLU A 73 -17.38 8.35 -13.48
N LYS A 74 -18.40 7.85 -12.78
CA LYS A 74 -19.81 7.81 -13.24
C LYS A 74 -20.03 7.04 -14.56
N ARG A 75 -19.14 6.09 -14.87
CA ARG A 75 -19.30 5.12 -15.97
C ARG A 75 -20.20 3.95 -15.59
N LEU A 76 -20.37 3.70 -14.30
CA LEU A 76 -21.37 2.81 -13.69
C LEU A 76 -22.21 3.62 -12.69
N ALA A 77 -23.47 3.21 -12.51
CA ALA A 77 -24.33 3.71 -11.45
C ALA A 77 -24.62 2.57 -10.44
N PRO A 78 -24.70 2.85 -9.13
CA PRO A 78 -24.95 1.81 -8.11
C PRO A 78 -26.25 1.04 -8.32
N ASP A 79 -27.28 1.70 -8.82
CA ASP A 79 -28.63 1.17 -9.11
C ASP A 79 -28.76 0.55 -10.51
N GLN A 80 -27.76 0.72 -11.38
CA GLN A 80 -27.73 0.10 -12.70
C GLN A 80 -27.82 -1.41 -12.57
N ARG A 81 -28.64 -2.06 -13.42
CA ARG A 81 -28.87 -3.51 -13.44
C ARG A 81 -28.35 -4.09 -14.76
N PRO A 82 -27.08 -4.51 -14.81
CA PRO A 82 -26.51 -5.12 -16.00
C PRO A 82 -27.22 -6.43 -16.34
N PRO A 83 -27.31 -6.80 -17.62
CA PRO A 83 -27.87 -8.08 -18.02
C PRO A 83 -27.00 -9.23 -17.53
N VAL A 84 -27.62 -10.37 -17.28
CA VAL A 84 -26.92 -11.59 -16.85
C VAL A 84 -26.65 -12.45 -18.07
N SER A 85 -25.40 -12.58 -18.47
CA SER A 85 -24.99 -13.46 -19.56
C SER A 85 -25.14 -14.95 -19.21
N GLN A 86 -25.12 -15.81 -20.21
CA GLN A 86 -25.10 -17.25 -19.99
C GLN A 86 -23.80 -17.70 -19.28
N ALA A 87 -22.68 -17.03 -19.55
CA ALA A 87 -21.40 -17.30 -18.89
C ALA A 87 -21.49 -17.00 -17.38
N ALA A 88 -22.02 -15.82 -17.02
CA ALA A 88 -22.24 -15.44 -15.62
C ALA A 88 -23.25 -16.38 -14.91
N TYR A 89 -24.34 -16.70 -15.55
CA TYR A 89 -25.36 -17.61 -14.98
C TYR A 89 -24.83 -19.02 -14.73
N LYS A 90 -23.97 -19.53 -15.61
CA LYS A 90 -23.33 -20.85 -15.51
C LYS A 90 -21.99 -20.83 -14.77
N ALA A 91 -21.60 -19.68 -14.18
CA ALA A 91 -20.33 -19.55 -13.47
C ALA A 91 -20.16 -20.65 -12.44
N ILE A 92 -19.00 -21.31 -12.44
CA ILE A 92 -18.63 -22.35 -11.48
C ILE A 92 -18.04 -21.75 -10.20
N GLY A 93 -17.95 -22.55 -9.15
CA GLY A 93 -17.37 -22.15 -7.86
C GLY A 93 -18.34 -21.31 -7.01
N SER A 94 -17.82 -20.28 -6.34
CA SER A 94 -18.64 -19.43 -5.47
C SER A 94 -19.57 -18.53 -6.25
N ARG A 95 -20.83 -18.44 -5.84
CA ARG A 95 -21.84 -17.60 -6.50
C ARG A 95 -22.72 -16.86 -5.49
N MET A 96 -23.23 -15.70 -5.89
CA MET A 96 -24.34 -15.04 -5.18
C MET A 96 -25.72 -15.48 -5.69
N PHE A 97 -25.77 -16.26 -6.77
CA PHE A 97 -26.96 -16.80 -7.42
C PHE A 97 -27.84 -15.73 -8.06
N VAL A 98 -27.24 -14.94 -8.98
CA VAL A 98 -27.99 -13.93 -9.74
C VAL A 98 -29.00 -14.60 -10.67
N ASP A 99 -30.25 -14.10 -10.61
CA ASP A 99 -31.33 -14.55 -11.47
C ASP A 99 -31.33 -13.74 -12.79
N PRO A 100 -31.23 -14.40 -13.96
CA PRO A 100 -31.30 -13.71 -15.26
C PRO A 100 -32.60 -12.95 -15.51
N LEU A 101 -33.71 -13.40 -14.91
CA LEU A 101 -35.02 -12.75 -15.01
C LEU A 101 -35.18 -11.57 -14.06
N LYS A 102 -34.32 -11.49 -13.03
CA LYS A 102 -34.27 -10.41 -12.04
C LYS A 102 -32.84 -9.95 -11.81
N PRO A 103 -32.22 -9.24 -12.74
CA PRO A 103 -30.82 -8.83 -12.64
C PRO A 103 -30.54 -8.02 -11.37
N ALA A 104 -29.40 -8.31 -10.74
CA ALA A 104 -28.92 -7.57 -9.58
C ALA A 104 -28.40 -6.18 -9.96
N SER A 105 -28.52 -5.21 -9.06
CA SER A 105 -27.87 -3.92 -9.23
C SER A 105 -26.34 -4.01 -9.06
N VAL A 106 -25.61 -3.02 -9.53
CA VAL A 106 -24.16 -2.93 -9.35
C VAL A 106 -23.79 -2.98 -7.89
N GLU A 107 -24.53 -2.30 -7.01
CA GLU A 107 -24.32 -2.35 -5.57
C GLU A 107 -24.51 -3.79 -5.02
N GLU A 108 -25.57 -4.47 -5.43
CA GLU A 108 -25.85 -5.85 -5.05
C GLU A 108 -24.74 -6.80 -5.54
N LEU A 109 -24.28 -6.62 -6.80
CA LEU A 109 -23.18 -7.40 -7.38
C LEU A 109 -21.86 -7.21 -6.61
N LEU A 110 -21.52 -5.98 -6.26
CA LEU A 110 -20.33 -5.68 -5.46
C LEU A 110 -20.39 -6.36 -4.10
N ASN A 111 -21.54 -6.30 -3.42
CA ASN A 111 -21.73 -6.99 -2.15
C ASN A 111 -21.58 -8.52 -2.28
N GLY A 112 -22.22 -9.13 -3.27
CA GLY A 112 -22.10 -10.57 -3.51
C GLY A 112 -20.68 -11.00 -3.90
N MET A 113 -19.99 -10.20 -4.70
CA MET A 113 -18.60 -10.45 -5.08
C MET A 113 -17.64 -10.33 -3.89
N ILE A 114 -17.79 -9.32 -3.06
CA ILE A 114 -16.88 -9.06 -1.93
C ILE A 114 -17.13 -10.04 -0.80
N VAL A 115 -18.38 -10.17 -0.35
CA VAL A 115 -18.74 -10.96 0.83
C VAL A 115 -18.66 -12.45 0.55
N GLN A 116 -19.38 -12.93 -0.47
CA GLN A 116 -19.48 -14.35 -0.82
C GLN A 116 -18.44 -14.79 -1.84
N SER A 117 -17.74 -13.86 -2.46
CA SER A 117 -16.80 -14.17 -3.54
C SER A 117 -17.49 -14.65 -4.83
N GLY A 118 -18.69 -14.10 -5.14
CA GLY A 118 -19.51 -14.51 -6.28
C GLY A 118 -18.78 -14.39 -7.62
N ASN A 119 -18.58 -15.51 -8.32
CA ASN A 119 -18.01 -15.53 -9.66
C ASN A 119 -18.99 -14.97 -10.69
N ASP A 120 -20.28 -15.31 -10.54
CA ASP A 120 -21.39 -14.74 -11.33
C ASP A 120 -21.40 -13.21 -11.26
N ALA A 121 -21.33 -12.64 -10.07
CA ALA A 121 -21.26 -11.19 -9.88
C ALA A 121 -20.00 -10.58 -10.52
N SER A 122 -18.85 -11.26 -10.42
CA SER A 122 -17.59 -10.78 -11.01
C SER A 122 -17.64 -10.72 -12.53
N ILE A 123 -18.22 -11.74 -13.18
CA ILE A 123 -18.39 -11.80 -14.64
C ILE A 123 -19.35 -10.71 -15.10
N ILE A 124 -20.51 -10.54 -14.43
CA ILE A 124 -21.48 -9.50 -14.78
C ILE A 124 -20.85 -8.11 -14.70
N LEU A 125 -20.08 -7.82 -13.64
CA LEU A 125 -19.38 -6.54 -13.50
C LEU A 125 -18.32 -6.35 -14.59
N ALA A 126 -17.58 -7.38 -14.94
CA ALA A 126 -16.58 -7.35 -15.99
C ALA A 126 -17.21 -7.06 -17.37
N GLU A 127 -18.30 -7.77 -17.70
CA GLU A 127 -19.04 -7.57 -18.94
C GLU A 127 -19.68 -6.17 -19.01
N ALA A 128 -20.24 -5.68 -17.89
CA ALA A 128 -20.81 -4.33 -17.81
C ALA A 128 -19.76 -3.24 -18.04
N LEU A 129 -18.51 -3.46 -17.62
CA LEU A 129 -17.44 -2.49 -17.72
C LEU A 129 -16.69 -2.53 -19.06
N ALA A 130 -16.59 -3.70 -19.68
CA ALA A 130 -15.72 -3.91 -20.82
C ALA A 130 -16.36 -4.65 -22.00
N GLY A 131 -17.64 -5.05 -21.89
CA GLY A 131 -18.36 -5.82 -22.90
C GLY A 131 -18.04 -7.31 -22.90
N SER A 132 -16.87 -7.72 -22.43
CA SER A 132 -16.48 -9.13 -22.25
C SER A 132 -15.45 -9.29 -21.13
N GLU A 133 -15.37 -10.50 -20.54
CA GLU A 133 -14.39 -10.81 -19.51
C GLU A 133 -12.94 -10.74 -20.04
N GLU A 134 -12.70 -11.09 -21.31
CA GLU A 134 -11.39 -10.98 -21.95
C GLU A 134 -10.92 -9.53 -22.07
N THR A 135 -11.79 -8.64 -22.54
CA THR A 135 -11.50 -7.20 -22.64
C THR A 135 -11.29 -6.62 -21.25
N PHE A 136 -12.05 -7.10 -20.25
CA PHE A 136 -11.88 -6.70 -18.86
C PHE A 136 -10.52 -7.14 -18.29
N ALA A 137 -10.08 -8.37 -18.58
CA ALA A 137 -8.75 -8.85 -18.18
C ALA A 137 -7.62 -7.98 -18.75
N GLN A 138 -7.77 -7.48 -19.99
CA GLN A 138 -6.83 -6.51 -20.54
C GLN A 138 -6.85 -5.18 -19.79
N GLN A 139 -8.03 -4.70 -19.34
CA GLN A 139 -8.11 -3.50 -18.50
C GLN A 139 -7.46 -3.75 -17.14
N MET A 140 -7.68 -4.92 -16.51
CA MET A 140 -7.01 -5.31 -15.26
C MET A 140 -5.49 -5.27 -15.39
N ASN A 141 -4.94 -5.77 -16.50
CA ASN A 141 -3.50 -5.78 -16.73
C ASN A 141 -2.93 -4.36 -16.96
N ARG A 142 -3.63 -3.50 -17.70
CA ARG A 142 -3.22 -2.10 -17.85
C ARG A 142 -3.22 -1.37 -16.50
N GLU A 143 -4.24 -1.61 -15.69
CA GLU A 143 -4.32 -1.02 -14.36
C GLU A 143 -3.24 -1.57 -13.42
N ALA A 144 -2.97 -2.88 -13.47
CA ALA A 144 -1.88 -3.50 -12.74
C ALA A 144 -0.53 -2.81 -13.01
N GLN A 145 -0.22 -2.55 -14.28
CA GLN A 145 0.99 -1.82 -14.68
C GLN A 145 0.97 -0.38 -14.15
N ARG A 146 -0.17 0.34 -14.26
CA ARG A 146 -0.31 1.72 -13.80
C ARG A 146 -0.07 1.87 -12.30
N ILE A 147 -0.54 0.93 -11.48
CA ILE A 147 -0.36 0.96 -10.02
C ILE A 147 0.91 0.23 -9.56
N GLY A 148 1.73 -0.29 -10.47
CA GLY A 148 3.06 -0.83 -10.20
C GLY A 148 3.10 -2.29 -9.78
N LEU A 149 2.12 -3.11 -10.16
CA LEU A 149 2.18 -4.57 -10.00
C LEU A 149 3.12 -5.16 -11.05
N ARG A 150 4.30 -5.60 -10.63
CA ARG A 150 5.39 -5.96 -11.55
C ARG A 150 5.38 -7.43 -11.98
N ASN A 151 4.75 -8.29 -11.17
CA ASN A 151 4.72 -9.73 -11.35
C ASN A 151 3.29 -10.26 -11.26
N THR A 152 2.36 -9.57 -11.91
CA THR A 152 0.94 -9.92 -11.93
C THR A 152 0.42 -9.93 -13.36
N GLN A 153 -0.33 -10.97 -13.69
CA GLN A 153 -1.08 -11.08 -14.94
C GLN A 153 -2.47 -11.63 -14.63
N PHE A 154 -3.50 -10.94 -15.10
CA PHE A 154 -4.88 -11.37 -14.99
C PHE A 154 -5.37 -11.94 -16.32
N ARG A 155 -6.14 -13.05 -16.26
CA ARG A 155 -6.76 -13.72 -17.41
C ARG A 155 -8.28 -13.72 -17.33
N ASN A 156 -8.85 -13.51 -16.14
CA ASN A 156 -10.28 -13.44 -15.89
C ASN A 156 -10.59 -12.55 -14.67
N ALA A 157 -11.85 -12.23 -14.46
CA ALA A 157 -12.33 -11.38 -13.37
C ALA A 157 -12.54 -12.11 -12.03
N THR A 158 -12.49 -13.44 -12.04
CA THR A 158 -12.92 -14.31 -10.94
C THR A 158 -11.76 -14.88 -10.13
N GLY A 159 -10.62 -15.12 -10.79
CA GLY A 159 -9.49 -15.87 -10.24
C GLY A 159 -9.64 -17.38 -10.41
N LEU A 160 -10.45 -17.84 -11.35
CA LEU A 160 -10.45 -19.23 -11.79
C LEU A 160 -9.09 -19.57 -12.42
N PRO A 161 -8.63 -20.82 -12.28
CA PRO A 161 -7.33 -21.24 -12.77
C PRO A 161 -7.14 -20.99 -14.27
N ASP A 162 -5.98 -20.43 -14.60
CA ASP A 162 -5.47 -20.29 -15.97
C ASP A 162 -3.94 -20.28 -15.85
N PRO A 163 -3.19 -21.00 -16.75
CA PRO A 163 -1.72 -21.09 -16.66
C PRO A 163 -0.97 -19.76 -16.67
N GLU A 164 -1.59 -18.73 -17.26
CA GLU A 164 -1.01 -17.38 -17.32
C GLU A 164 -1.63 -16.42 -16.30
N HIS A 165 -2.48 -16.90 -15.38
CA HIS A 165 -3.08 -16.09 -14.31
C HIS A 165 -2.25 -16.21 -13.04
N TYR A 166 -1.40 -15.24 -12.77
CA TYR A 166 -0.48 -15.26 -11.63
C TYR A 166 -0.34 -13.89 -10.98
N THR A 167 0.12 -13.88 -9.74
CA THR A 167 0.46 -12.71 -8.94
C THR A 167 1.54 -13.05 -7.92
N THR A 168 1.85 -12.10 -7.02
CA THR A 168 2.77 -12.29 -5.88
C THR A 168 2.17 -11.69 -4.62
N ALA A 169 2.68 -12.09 -3.44
CA ALA A 169 2.25 -11.50 -2.18
C ALA A 169 2.54 -9.99 -2.11
N ARG A 170 3.65 -9.55 -2.70
CA ARG A 170 4.01 -8.13 -2.79
C ARG A 170 3.02 -7.34 -3.64
N ASP A 171 2.69 -7.84 -4.82
CA ASP A 171 1.75 -7.16 -5.71
C ASP A 171 0.35 -7.10 -5.11
N LEU A 172 -0.09 -8.17 -4.44
CA LEU A 172 -1.37 -8.20 -3.73
C LEU A 172 -1.41 -7.20 -2.56
N ALA A 173 -0.32 -7.06 -1.80
CA ALA A 173 -0.23 -6.06 -0.74
C ALA A 173 -0.28 -4.63 -1.31
N THR A 174 0.40 -4.39 -2.45
CA THR A 174 0.34 -3.13 -3.18
C THR A 174 -1.08 -2.83 -3.66
N LEU A 175 -1.74 -3.79 -4.30
CA LEU A 175 -3.12 -3.67 -4.77
C LEU A 175 -4.09 -3.36 -3.63
N ALA A 176 -3.95 -4.06 -2.50
CA ALA A 176 -4.78 -3.85 -1.31
C ALA A 176 -4.59 -2.44 -0.73
N ALA A 177 -3.34 -1.98 -0.59
CA ALA A 177 -3.03 -0.64 -0.11
C ALA A 177 -3.59 0.45 -1.05
N ARG A 178 -3.46 0.25 -2.37
CA ARG A 178 -4.03 1.17 -3.38
C ARG A 178 -5.54 1.21 -3.32
N LEU A 179 -6.21 0.05 -3.20
CA LEU A 179 -7.67 0.00 -3.11
C LEU A 179 -8.18 0.79 -1.90
N ILE A 180 -7.55 0.63 -0.73
CA ILE A 180 -7.93 1.35 0.49
C ILE A 180 -7.71 2.86 0.31
N ALA A 181 -6.57 3.26 -0.25
CA ALA A 181 -6.19 4.67 -0.39
C ALA A 181 -7.02 5.41 -1.47
N ASP A 182 -7.29 4.75 -2.60
CA ASP A 182 -7.95 5.37 -3.76
C ASP A 182 -9.48 5.35 -3.66
N HIS A 183 -10.03 4.41 -2.86
CA HIS A 183 -11.47 4.14 -2.74
C HIS A 183 -11.95 4.06 -1.29
N PRO A 184 -11.63 5.04 -0.42
CA PRO A 184 -12.02 5.02 0.99
C PRO A 184 -13.54 4.95 1.18
N ASP A 185 -14.33 5.51 0.25
CA ASP A 185 -15.80 5.53 0.31
C ASP A 185 -16.43 4.15 0.05
N TYR A 186 -15.76 3.30 -0.74
CA TYR A 186 -16.24 1.96 -1.09
C TYR A 186 -15.60 0.86 -0.25
N TYR A 187 -14.45 1.13 0.36
CA TYR A 187 -13.71 0.15 1.15
C TYR A 187 -14.53 -0.45 2.32
N PRO A 188 -15.46 0.28 2.99
CA PRO A 188 -16.30 -0.29 4.04
C PRO A 188 -17.13 -1.53 3.62
N LEU A 189 -17.34 -1.78 2.33
CA LEU A 189 -17.99 -3.01 1.86
C LEU A 189 -17.24 -4.27 2.29
N TYR A 190 -15.92 -4.19 2.47
CA TYR A 190 -15.08 -5.31 2.87
C TYR A 190 -15.23 -5.71 4.35
N SER A 191 -15.74 -4.81 5.20
CA SER A 191 -16.01 -5.06 6.61
C SER A 191 -17.36 -5.72 6.86
N ARG A 192 -18.22 -5.87 5.84
CA ARG A 192 -19.53 -6.51 5.97
C ARG A 192 -19.36 -7.98 6.36
N ARG A 193 -19.94 -8.38 7.48
CA ARG A 193 -19.83 -9.74 8.01
C ARG A 193 -20.70 -10.75 7.28
N GLU A 194 -21.76 -10.29 6.64
CA GLU A 194 -22.70 -11.11 5.87
C GLU A 194 -23.44 -10.26 4.83
N TYR A 195 -24.02 -10.93 3.86
CA TYR A 195 -24.89 -10.33 2.87
C TYR A 195 -26.02 -11.28 2.52
N THR A 196 -27.24 -10.77 2.40
CA THR A 196 -28.41 -11.55 2.00
C THR A 196 -28.88 -11.10 0.61
N TYR A 197 -28.92 -12.02 -0.33
CA TYR A 197 -29.45 -11.80 -1.68
C TYR A 197 -30.43 -12.92 -2.02
N ASN A 198 -31.60 -12.61 -2.64
CA ASN A 198 -32.66 -13.55 -2.97
C ASN A 198 -33.02 -14.49 -1.78
N ASN A 199 -33.14 -13.96 -0.57
CA ASN A 199 -33.38 -14.70 0.68
C ASN A 199 -32.28 -15.71 1.05
N ILE A 200 -31.12 -15.68 0.37
CA ILE A 200 -29.97 -16.51 0.69
C ILE A 200 -29.01 -15.68 1.53
N ARG A 201 -28.91 -16.00 2.82
CA ARG A 201 -27.95 -15.37 3.73
C ARG A 201 -26.59 -16.02 3.57
N GLN A 202 -25.58 -15.22 3.26
CA GLN A 202 -24.20 -15.66 3.01
C GLN A 202 -23.22 -14.93 3.93
N PRO A 203 -22.50 -15.64 4.81
CA PRO A 203 -21.49 -15.02 5.68
C PRO A 203 -20.24 -14.65 4.87
N ASN A 204 -19.53 -13.61 5.33
CA ASN A 204 -18.22 -13.29 4.78
C ASN A 204 -17.23 -14.43 5.10
N ARG A 205 -16.44 -14.81 4.10
CA ARG A 205 -15.46 -15.88 4.22
C ARG A 205 -14.20 -15.46 5.00
N ASN A 206 -14.01 -14.18 5.24
CA ASN A 206 -12.95 -13.66 6.10
C ASN A 206 -13.37 -13.78 7.57
N ARG A 207 -12.98 -14.87 8.21
CA ARG A 207 -13.31 -15.15 9.61
C ARG A 207 -12.72 -14.12 10.59
N LEU A 208 -11.64 -13.40 10.21
CA LEU A 208 -11.04 -12.40 11.08
C LEU A 208 -11.98 -11.24 11.40
N LEU A 209 -12.92 -10.90 10.51
CA LEU A 209 -13.95 -9.88 10.77
C LEU A 209 -14.80 -10.15 12.02
N ALA A 210 -14.95 -11.43 12.40
CA ALA A 210 -15.69 -11.82 13.60
C ALA A 210 -14.78 -11.95 14.84
N ILE A 211 -13.48 -12.20 14.64
CA ILE A 211 -12.52 -12.55 15.70
C ILE A 211 -11.78 -11.31 16.21
N ASP A 212 -11.36 -10.41 15.31
CA ASP A 212 -10.57 -9.22 15.65
C ASP A 212 -11.31 -7.95 15.21
N PRO A 213 -11.78 -7.13 16.15
CA PRO A 213 -12.53 -5.90 15.83
C PRO A 213 -11.69 -4.83 15.12
N SER A 214 -10.36 -4.95 15.12
CA SER A 214 -9.49 -4.05 14.36
C SER A 214 -9.38 -4.42 12.88
N VAL A 215 -9.86 -5.63 12.48
CA VAL A 215 -9.87 -6.08 11.10
C VAL A 215 -11.10 -5.54 10.36
N ASP A 216 -10.87 -4.90 9.22
CA ASP A 216 -11.91 -4.28 8.39
C ASP A 216 -11.94 -4.80 6.94
N GLY A 217 -11.18 -5.85 6.65
CA GLY A 217 -11.08 -6.47 5.32
C GLY A 217 -10.07 -7.60 5.28
N MET A 218 -9.76 -8.25 4.16
CA MET A 218 -10.20 -7.82 2.84
C MET A 218 -10.79 -9.02 2.07
N LYS A 219 -9.95 -9.94 1.56
CA LYS A 219 -10.40 -10.97 0.62
C LYS A 219 -9.73 -12.32 0.84
N THR A 220 -10.53 -13.38 0.73
CA THR A 220 -10.07 -14.77 0.76
C THR A 220 -9.95 -15.35 -0.65
N GLY A 221 -9.05 -16.31 -0.83
CA GLY A 221 -8.90 -17.10 -2.05
C GLY A 221 -8.66 -18.58 -1.72
N HIS A 222 -9.02 -19.45 -2.66
CA HIS A 222 -8.66 -20.86 -2.63
C HIS A 222 -8.77 -21.47 -4.03
N THR A 223 -7.73 -22.18 -4.43
CA THR A 223 -7.70 -23.22 -5.46
C THR A 223 -6.83 -24.35 -4.92
N GLU A 224 -6.88 -25.53 -5.54
CA GLU A 224 -5.99 -26.64 -5.16
C GLU A 224 -4.51 -26.23 -5.26
N ALA A 225 -4.14 -25.50 -6.32
CA ALA A 225 -2.77 -25.05 -6.51
C ALA A 225 -2.39 -23.88 -5.60
N ALA A 226 -3.29 -22.92 -5.35
CA ALA A 226 -3.03 -21.78 -4.48
C ALA A 226 -2.99 -22.15 -2.99
N GLY A 227 -3.71 -23.18 -2.57
CA GLY A 227 -4.03 -23.43 -1.17
C GLY A 227 -4.99 -22.36 -0.61
N TYR A 228 -5.11 -22.26 0.70
CA TYR A 228 -5.96 -21.25 1.32
C TYR A 228 -5.21 -19.94 1.50
N CYS A 229 -5.78 -18.85 0.98
CA CYS A 229 -5.18 -17.53 0.93
C CYS A 229 -6.05 -16.47 1.60
N LEU A 230 -5.42 -15.43 2.18
CA LEU A 230 -6.12 -14.29 2.77
C LEU A 230 -5.26 -13.02 2.61
N ILE A 231 -5.88 -11.96 2.10
CA ILE A 231 -5.44 -10.60 2.33
C ILE A 231 -6.26 -10.07 3.51
N ALA A 232 -5.63 -9.69 4.61
CA ALA A 232 -6.30 -9.07 5.74
C ALA A 232 -5.75 -7.67 6.00
N SER A 233 -6.64 -6.74 6.34
CA SER A 233 -6.31 -5.39 6.75
C SER A 233 -6.83 -5.14 8.15
N ALA A 234 -6.02 -4.51 8.99
CA ALA A 234 -6.39 -4.10 10.33
C ALA A 234 -5.88 -2.69 10.61
N HIS A 235 -6.63 -1.93 11.43
CA HIS A 235 -6.22 -0.59 11.87
C HIS A 235 -6.37 -0.46 13.38
N ARG A 236 -5.39 0.18 14.03
CA ARG A 236 -5.37 0.40 15.47
C ARG A 236 -4.87 1.80 15.79
N LYS A 237 -5.43 2.42 16.83
CA LYS A 237 -4.90 3.68 17.35
C LYS A 237 -3.45 3.48 17.79
N GLN A 238 -2.60 4.45 17.48
CA GLN A 238 -1.22 4.47 17.94
C GLN A 238 -0.90 5.86 18.48
N PRO A 239 -0.30 5.97 19.69
CA PRO A 239 0.14 7.23 20.24
C PRO A 239 1.08 7.98 19.28
N GLY A 240 0.88 9.29 19.12
CA GLY A 240 1.72 10.13 18.25
C GLY A 240 1.32 10.21 16.78
N LEU A 241 0.29 9.47 16.34
CA LEU A 241 -0.35 9.64 15.04
C LEU A 241 -1.69 10.36 15.19
N ASP A 242 -2.06 11.20 14.21
CA ASP A 242 -3.36 11.87 14.18
C ASP A 242 -4.51 10.93 13.79
N GLY A 243 -4.17 9.79 13.19
CA GLY A 243 -5.09 8.74 12.76
C GLY A 243 -4.75 7.37 13.32
N GLU A 244 -5.27 6.36 12.68
CA GLU A 244 -5.00 4.96 13.01
C GLU A 244 -3.91 4.39 12.10
N ARG A 245 -3.02 3.60 12.69
CA ARG A 245 -2.02 2.84 11.94
C ARG A 245 -2.69 1.64 11.27
N ARG A 246 -2.44 1.45 9.99
CA ARG A 246 -2.99 0.35 9.20
C ARG A 246 -1.91 -0.64 8.79
N LEU A 247 -2.14 -1.91 9.06
CA LEU A 247 -1.32 -3.01 8.57
C LEU A 247 -2.12 -3.88 7.60
N ILE A 248 -1.44 -4.40 6.58
CA ILE A 248 -1.99 -5.35 5.61
C ILE A 248 -1.12 -6.61 5.66
N SER A 249 -1.74 -7.75 5.94
CA SER A 249 -1.11 -9.07 5.81
C SER A 249 -1.61 -9.77 4.56
N VAL A 250 -0.69 -10.34 3.80
CA VAL A 250 -0.98 -11.24 2.68
C VAL A 250 -0.41 -12.60 3.05
N VAL A 251 -1.26 -13.61 3.15
CA VAL A 251 -0.89 -14.98 3.51
C VAL A 251 -1.42 -15.93 2.45
N ILE A 252 -0.54 -16.75 1.87
CA ILE A 252 -0.81 -17.57 0.69
C ILE A 252 -0.33 -19.00 0.91
N GLY A 253 -1.18 -19.97 0.57
CA GLY A 253 -0.82 -21.38 0.58
C GLY A 253 -0.81 -22.00 1.97
N THR A 254 -1.75 -21.62 2.83
CA THR A 254 -1.99 -22.34 4.09
C THR A 254 -2.79 -23.62 3.87
N GLY A 255 -2.73 -24.54 4.83
CA GLY A 255 -3.37 -25.86 4.71
C GLY A 255 -4.89 -25.88 4.93
N SER A 256 -5.49 -24.79 5.44
CA SER A 256 -6.93 -24.76 5.72
C SER A 256 -7.51 -23.37 5.82
N GLU A 257 -8.85 -23.29 5.80
CA GLU A 257 -9.61 -22.06 6.04
C GLU A 257 -9.33 -21.43 7.41
N ALA A 258 -9.20 -22.26 8.42
CA ALA A 258 -8.85 -21.80 9.76
C ALA A 258 -7.40 -21.30 9.81
N ALA A 259 -6.48 -22.03 9.19
CA ALA A 259 -5.07 -21.68 9.18
C ALA A 259 -4.82 -20.31 8.54
N ARG A 260 -5.45 -19.97 7.38
CA ARG A 260 -5.26 -18.64 6.77
C ARG A 260 -5.66 -17.50 7.70
N ALA A 261 -6.71 -17.67 8.52
CA ALA A 261 -7.14 -16.66 9.49
C ALA A 261 -6.15 -16.55 10.66
N ILE A 262 -5.73 -17.68 11.25
CA ILE A 262 -4.79 -17.74 12.36
C ILE A 262 -3.44 -17.13 11.96
N GLU A 263 -2.90 -17.52 10.82
CA GLU A 263 -1.58 -17.05 10.36
C GLU A 263 -1.62 -15.55 9.98
N SER A 264 -2.73 -15.07 9.40
CA SER A 264 -2.90 -13.64 9.13
C SER A 264 -3.01 -12.83 10.42
N GLN A 265 -3.75 -13.30 11.43
CA GLN A 265 -3.85 -12.64 12.74
C GLN A 265 -2.51 -12.58 13.46
N LYS A 266 -1.76 -13.70 13.45
CA LYS A 266 -0.42 -13.78 14.01
C LYS A 266 0.52 -12.75 13.37
N LEU A 267 0.45 -12.60 12.04
CA LEU A 267 1.26 -11.66 11.31
C LEU A 267 0.88 -10.19 11.61
N LEU A 268 -0.42 -9.88 11.66
CA LEU A 268 -0.91 -8.55 12.06
C LEU A 268 -0.48 -8.21 13.49
N ASN A 269 -0.66 -9.13 14.43
CA ASN A 269 -0.26 -8.93 15.83
C ASN A 269 1.26 -8.73 15.96
N TYR A 270 2.06 -9.49 15.22
CA TYR A 270 3.51 -9.28 15.17
C TYR A 270 3.84 -7.83 14.79
N GLY A 271 3.22 -7.27 13.75
CA GLY A 271 3.48 -5.90 13.31
C GLY A 271 3.07 -4.85 14.34
N PHE A 272 1.88 -4.98 14.94
CA PHE A 272 1.41 -4.03 15.95
C PHE A 272 2.17 -4.12 17.28
N GLN A 273 2.71 -5.29 17.63
CA GLN A 273 3.41 -5.51 18.90
C GLN A 273 4.89 -5.14 18.85
N ASN A 274 5.54 -5.33 17.70
CA ASN A 274 7.00 -5.23 17.60
C ASN A 274 7.51 -3.98 16.88
N PHE A 275 6.62 -3.15 16.34
CA PHE A 275 7.00 -1.93 15.64
C PHE A 275 6.16 -0.75 16.08
N ASP A 276 6.80 0.41 16.12
CA ASP A 276 6.17 1.71 16.35
C ASP A 276 6.16 2.52 15.05
N ALA A 277 5.08 3.27 14.81
CA ALA A 277 5.04 4.26 13.76
C ALA A 277 5.35 5.64 14.36
N VAL A 278 6.31 6.33 13.80
CA VAL A 278 6.82 7.61 14.31
C VAL A 278 6.52 8.70 13.29
N ARG A 279 5.74 9.72 13.70
CA ARG A 279 5.52 10.90 12.88
C ARG A 279 6.77 11.78 12.90
N VAL A 280 7.33 12.00 11.71
CA VAL A 280 8.52 12.85 11.52
C VAL A 280 8.09 14.30 11.28
N TYR A 281 7.08 14.51 10.42
CA TYR A 281 6.48 15.82 10.14
C TYR A 281 4.97 15.70 9.93
N ALA A 282 4.21 16.68 10.40
CA ALA A 282 2.81 16.80 10.06
C ALA A 282 2.65 17.43 8.65
N LYS A 283 1.48 17.22 8.05
CA LYS A 283 1.14 17.86 6.78
C LYS A 283 1.17 19.38 6.91
N ASP A 284 1.73 20.07 5.90
CA ASP A 284 1.81 21.54 5.80
C ASP A 284 2.51 22.23 6.99
N GLN A 285 3.12 21.48 7.90
CA GLN A 285 3.92 22.00 8.99
C GLN A 285 5.27 22.50 8.45
N PRO A 286 5.69 23.76 8.76
CA PRO A 286 7.01 24.24 8.39
C PRO A 286 8.11 23.39 9.06
N ALA A 287 8.99 22.83 8.25
CA ALA A 287 10.21 22.17 8.71
C ALA A 287 11.36 23.16 8.93
N GLY A 288 11.24 24.39 8.39
CA GLY A 288 12.18 25.48 8.57
C GLY A 288 11.89 26.64 7.64
N GLN A 289 12.66 27.74 7.87
CA GLN A 289 12.70 28.91 7.00
C GLN A 289 13.97 28.86 6.18
N TYR A 290 13.87 29.08 4.86
CA TYR A 290 14.96 28.96 3.90
C TYR A 290 15.19 30.27 3.20
N GLU A 291 16.44 30.76 3.19
CA GLU A 291 16.84 32.02 2.56
C GLU A 291 16.62 31.97 1.04
N VAL A 292 16.04 33.06 0.52
CA VAL A 292 15.71 33.21 -0.90
C VAL A 292 16.40 34.47 -1.42
N TRP A 293 17.17 34.28 -2.47
CA TRP A 293 17.88 35.37 -3.18
C TRP A 293 16.99 35.95 -4.27
N LYS A 294 17.14 37.27 -4.50
CA LYS A 294 16.42 38.04 -5.55
C LYS A 294 14.89 38.00 -5.42
N GLY A 295 14.37 37.64 -4.24
CA GLY A 295 12.95 37.56 -3.92
C GLY A 295 12.41 38.81 -3.25
N LYS A 296 11.06 39.04 -3.40
CA LYS A 296 10.37 40.06 -2.60
C LYS A 296 10.36 39.68 -1.10
N ALA A 297 10.34 38.39 -0.79
CA ALA A 297 10.54 37.87 0.55
C ALA A 297 11.97 37.32 0.67
N ALA A 298 12.59 37.57 1.84
CA ALA A 298 13.94 37.09 2.13
C ALA A 298 14.00 35.59 2.45
N THR A 299 12.87 35.01 2.84
CA THR A 299 12.78 33.60 3.20
C THR A 299 11.50 32.96 2.66
N VAL A 300 11.50 31.64 2.54
CA VAL A 300 10.33 30.81 2.26
C VAL A 300 10.23 29.68 3.29
N ALA A 301 9.01 29.39 3.77
CA ALA A 301 8.77 28.23 4.59
C ALA A 301 8.86 26.97 3.73
N GLY A 302 9.65 25.99 4.16
CA GLY A 302 9.69 24.65 3.54
C GLY A 302 8.97 23.62 4.41
N GLY A 303 8.30 22.67 3.77
CA GLY A 303 7.54 21.63 4.46
C GLY A 303 7.15 20.49 3.53
N PHE A 304 6.10 19.76 3.90
CA PHE A 304 5.65 18.57 3.20
C PHE A 304 4.14 18.62 2.93
N ASP A 305 3.72 18.17 1.75
CA ASP A 305 2.33 18.14 1.26
C ASP A 305 1.45 17.07 1.93
N ARG A 306 2.06 16.23 2.77
CA ARG A 306 1.43 15.15 3.53
C ARG A 306 2.14 14.89 4.84
N GLU A 307 1.48 14.21 5.75
CA GLU A 307 2.12 13.67 6.94
C GLU A 307 3.22 12.68 6.56
N LEU A 308 4.36 12.76 7.21
CA LEU A 308 5.48 11.84 7.04
C LEU A 308 5.64 10.99 8.30
N VAL A 309 5.43 9.69 8.11
CA VAL A 309 5.53 8.67 9.16
C VAL A 309 6.54 7.61 8.71
N VAL A 310 7.32 7.10 9.65
CA VAL A 310 8.22 5.96 9.45
C VAL A 310 7.92 4.87 10.47
N THR A 311 8.15 3.61 10.09
CA THR A 311 8.03 2.47 11.00
C THR A 311 9.41 2.03 11.47
N VAL A 312 9.55 1.85 12.78
CA VAL A 312 10.78 1.43 13.44
C VAL A 312 10.49 0.27 14.39
N PRO A 313 11.47 -0.57 14.73
CA PRO A 313 11.32 -1.53 15.81
C PRO A 313 10.92 -0.83 17.12
N ARG A 314 10.06 -1.48 17.90
CA ARG A 314 9.57 -0.94 19.17
C ARG A 314 10.72 -0.54 20.09
N GLY A 315 10.60 0.64 20.70
CA GLY A 315 11.60 1.21 21.56
C GLY A 315 12.82 1.82 20.86
N GLN A 316 12.72 2.04 19.53
CA GLN A 316 13.77 2.73 18.75
C GLN A 316 13.31 4.07 18.16
N SER A 317 12.21 4.62 18.65
CA SER A 317 11.66 5.88 18.17
C SER A 317 12.61 7.06 18.38
N ASP A 318 13.39 7.05 19.45
CA ASP A 318 14.42 8.04 19.80
C ASP A 318 15.65 8.00 18.87
N LYS A 319 15.85 6.91 18.14
CA LYS A 319 16.93 6.76 17.17
C LYS A 319 16.60 7.32 15.78
N VAL A 320 15.36 7.77 15.57
CA VAL A 320 14.95 8.36 14.29
C VAL A 320 15.64 9.71 14.11
N LYS A 321 16.45 9.82 13.06
CA LYS A 321 17.14 11.07 12.66
C LYS A 321 16.57 11.57 11.36
N ALA A 322 16.22 12.85 11.31
CA ALA A 322 15.71 13.54 10.14
C ALA A 322 16.71 14.60 9.70
N GLU A 323 17.23 14.47 8.50
CA GLU A 323 18.21 15.38 7.92
C GLU A 323 17.65 16.02 6.65
N ILE A 324 17.75 17.35 6.55
CA ILE A 324 17.31 18.10 5.37
C ILE A 324 18.52 18.62 4.62
N GLU A 325 18.70 18.12 3.41
CA GLU A 325 19.64 18.63 2.43
C GLU A 325 18.94 19.68 1.57
N ARG A 326 19.46 20.92 1.57
CA ARG A 326 18.87 22.06 0.87
C ARG A 326 19.44 22.22 -0.53
N VAL A 327 18.60 22.63 -1.48
CA VAL A 327 19.07 23.18 -2.75
C VAL A 327 19.59 24.60 -2.49
N GLN A 328 20.82 24.89 -2.82
CA GLN A 328 21.44 26.22 -2.64
C GLN A 328 22.14 26.67 -3.91
N PRO A 329 22.10 28.00 -4.23
CA PRO A 329 21.22 29.00 -3.63
C PRO A 329 19.78 28.87 -4.12
N LEU A 330 18.78 29.19 -3.25
CA LEU A 330 17.40 29.36 -3.68
C LEU A 330 17.24 30.78 -4.28
N VAL A 331 16.81 30.86 -5.52
CA VAL A 331 16.66 32.14 -6.26
C VAL A 331 15.21 32.27 -6.72
N ALA A 332 14.58 33.41 -6.42
CA ALA A 332 13.25 33.75 -6.90
C ALA A 332 13.19 33.91 -8.43
N PRO A 333 12.04 33.55 -9.08
CA PRO A 333 10.78 33.17 -8.46
C PRO A 333 10.79 31.75 -7.93
N ILE A 334 10.07 31.51 -6.81
CA ILE A 334 9.82 30.19 -6.25
C ILE A 334 8.30 29.97 -6.27
N ALA A 335 7.85 28.89 -6.88
CA ALA A 335 6.44 28.51 -6.86
C ALA A 335 6.10 27.72 -5.59
N GLN A 336 4.86 27.86 -5.10
CA GLN A 336 4.32 26.95 -4.07
C GLN A 336 4.38 25.50 -4.58
N GLY A 337 4.83 24.56 -3.74
CA GLY A 337 5.05 23.17 -4.12
C GLY A 337 6.37 22.89 -4.85
N GLN A 338 7.15 23.92 -5.19
CA GLN A 338 8.46 23.75 -5.80
C GLN A 338 9.41 23.03 -4.83
N ARG A 339 10.15 22.03 -5.32
CA ARG A 339 11.19 21.35 -4.54
C ARG A 339 12.33 22.31 -4.21
N ILE A 340 12.61 22.43 -2.92
CA ILE A 340 13.69 23.29 -2.36
C ILE A 340 14.73 22.51 -1.55
N GLY A 341 14.55 21.20 -1.44
CA GLY A 341 15.47 20.32 -0.73
C GLY A 341 15.02 18.86 -0.76
N THR A 342 15.68 18.07 0.07
CA THR A 342 15.36 16.66 0.27
C THR A 342 15.47 16.32 1.75
N LEU A 343 14.44 15.69 2.30
CA LEU A 343 14.46 15.07 3.62
C LEU A 343 14.99 13.65 3.48
N ARG A 344 15.91 13.24 4.35
CA ARG A 344 16.30 11.86 4.58
C ARG A 344 16.04 11.50 6.03
N VAL A 345 15.29 10.43 6.24
CA VAL A 345 15.01 9.89 7.58
C VAL A 345 15.75 8.58 7.73
N ARG A 346 16.53 8.48 8.80
CA ARG A 346 17.37 7.32 9.11
C ARG A 346 17.10 6.81 10.52
N VAL A 347 17.33 5.51 10.71
CA VAL A 347 17.53 4.90 12.04
C VAL A 347 18.91 4.26 12.02
N ASP A 348 19.79 4.70 12.89
CA ASP A 348 21.22 4.47 12.81
C ASP A 348 21.70 4.83 11.37
N ASP A 349 22.33 3.92 10.62
CA ASP A 349 22.77 4.19 9.23
C ASP A 349 21.76 3.77 8.16
N LYS A 350 20.64 3.16 8.53
CA LYS A 350 19.63 2.68 7.57
C LYS A 350 18.70 3.80 7.13
N LEU A 351 18.68 4.10 5.83
CA LEU A 351 17.70 5.01 5.24
C LEU A 351 16.30 4.36 5.25
N LEU A 352 15.33 5.01 5.90
CA LEU A 352 13.94 4.58 5.96
C LEU A 352 13.06 5.33 4.97
N LEU A 353 13.31 6.64 4.79
CA LEU A 353 12.49 7.51 3.96
C LEU A 353 13.35 8.59 3.30
N GLU A 354 13.09 8.86 2.02
CA GLU A 354 13.57 10.04 1.31
C GLU A 354 12.37 10.75 0.67
N ARG A 355 12.24 12.06 0.88
CA ARG A 355 11.13 12.86 0.36
C ARG A 355 11.60 14.26 -0.06
N PRO A 356 11.01 14.83 -1.13
CA PRO A 356 11.27 16.23 -1.47
C PRO A 356 10.73 17.15 -0.39
N LEU A 357 11.55 18.12 0.02
CA LEU A 357 11.11 19.30 0.76
C LEU A 357 10.57 20.30 -0.24
N VAL A 358 9.38 20.82 -0.02
CA VAL A 358 8.74 21.76 -0.95
C VAL A 358 8.48 23.12 -0.30
N ALA A 359 8.44 24.16 -1.11
CA ALA A 359 8.04 25.48 -0.66
C ALA A 359 6.55 25.51 -0.32
N LEU A 360 6.19 25.90 0.91
CA LEU A 360 4.80 26.00 1.37
C LEU A 360 4.09 27.27 0.85
N GLY A 361 4.86 28.24 0.35
CA GLY A 361 4.36 29.46 -0.27
C GLY A 361 5.17 29.86 -1.48
N ALA A 362 4.64 30.77 -2.31
CA ALA A 362 5.35 31.34 -3.45
C ALA A 362 6.20 32.56 -3.02
N VAL A 363 7.32 32.77 -3.71
CA VAL A 363 8.13 34.00 -3.58
C VAL A 363 8.31 34.62 -4.94
N GLU A 364 7.73 35.82 -5.13
CA GLU A 364 7.88 36.59 -6.35
C GLU A 364 9.27 37.21 -6.45
N PRO A 365 9.79 37.50 -7.67
CA PRO A 365 11.04 38.18 -7.85
C PRO A 365 11.00 39.62 -7.28
N ALA A 366 12.09 40.07 -6.66
CA ALA A 366 12.27 41.46 -6.27
C ALA A 366 12.33 42.40 -7.48
N GLY A 367 12.12 43.69 -7.25
CA GLY A 367 12.33 44.73 -8.24
C GLY A 367 13.79 44.78 -8.72
N TRP A 368 14.05 45.56 -9.79
CA TRP A 368 15.37 45.62 -10.43
C TRP A 368 16.53 45.90 -9.45
N PHE A 369 16.37 46.85 -8.53
CA PHE A 369 17.37 47.18 -7.52
C PHE A 369 17.67 46.01 -6.55
N GLY A 370 16.67 45.31 -6.07
CA GLY A 370 16.88 44.18 -5.17
C GLY A 370 17.60 43.00 -5.86
N ARG A 371 17.25 42.74 -7.11
CA ARG A 371 17.91 41.69 -7.90
C ARG A 371 19.38 41.93 -8.20
N THR A 372 19.75 43.19 -8.48
CA THR A 372 21.15 43.56 -8.73
C THR A 372 21.98 43.51 -7.44
N TRP A 373 21.42 43.97 -6.31
CA TRP A 373 22.09 43.93 -5.02
C TRP A 373 22.34 42.49 -4.56
N ASP A 374 21.31 41.64 -4.63
CA ASP A 374 21.47 40.22 -4.29
C ASP A 374 22.39 39.47 -5.27
N GLY A 375 22.42 39.90 -6.54
CA GLY A 375 23.37 39.37 -7.52
C GLY A 375 24.84 39.61 -7.13
N LEU A 376 25.17 40.80 -6.65
CA LEU A 376 26.49 41.14 -6.12
C LEU A 376 26.83 40.32 -4.85
N ARG A 377 25.90 40.22 -3.91
CA ARG A 377 26.10 39.45 -2.67
C ARG A 377 26.32 37.97 -2.93
N LEU A 378 25.61 37.38 -3.89
CA LEU A 378 25.76 35.97 -4.30
C LEU A 378 27.14 35.70 -4.94
N MET A 379 27.73 36.67 -5.62
CA MET A 379 29.09 36.53 -6.17
C MET A 379 30.19 36.58 -5.08
N LEU A 380 29.91 37.26 -3.97
CA LEU A 380 30.81 37.35 -2.83
C LEU A 380 30.65 36.23 -1.80
N ALA A 381 29.54 35.49 -1.86
CA ALA A 381 29.21 34.36 -0.97
C ALA A 381 29.71 32.99 -1.48
N LYS A 382 30.35 32.93 -2.65
CA LYS A 382 31.07 31.78 -3.20
C LYS A 382 32.54 31.80 -2.74
#